data_028c6bd605f82109f970cfbd086ab7b5
#
_entry.id   028c6bd605f82109f970cfbd086ab7b5
#
_cell.length_a   1.000
_cell.length_b   1.000
_cell.length_c   1.000
_cell.angle_alpha   90.00
_cell.angle_beta   90.00
_cell.angle_gamma   90.00
#
_symmetry.space_group_name_H-M   'P 1'
#
loop_
_entity.id
_entity.type
_entity.pdbx_description
1 polymer ?
#
loop_
_entity_poly.entity_id
_entity_poly.type
_entity_poly.pdbx_seq_one_letter_code
_entity_poly.pdbx_strand_id
1 'polypeptide(L)'
;ANRGHRSDDILMNVDGIDIFIDGHDHTAKNKYINGALLAETGHYTKNIGVITHMDNKWTENFCKYGDFNEEDPVVKELVDKTQREVDDAMALKLGETPLLLNGSRDPGVRTDETNLGDFVGDAYLWQARKAMAASGVNVDGCLFNGGSLRQSIEKGNITVGNISGVLPYNNQLYVMKIKGETLLEIIEAATCSLPSQIGAFPQVSGIRYTVNTKVPYENGKQ
;
A
#
# COMPACT_ATOMS: atom_id res chain seq x y z
N ALA A 1 2.27 15.13 -10.73
CA ALA A 1 1.48 14.52 -11.80
C ALA A 1 0.74 13.31 -11.25
N ASN A 2 -0.57 13.36 -11.30
CA ASN A 2 -1.46 12.30 -10.82
C ASN A 2 -1.24 11.04 -11.67
N ARG A 3 -0.53 10.05 -11.16
CA ARG A 3 -0.28 8.77 -11.86
C ARG A 3 -1.45 7.78 -11.72
N GLY A 4 -2.65 8.26 -11.39
CA GLY A 4 -3.80 7.44 -11.01
C GLY A 4 -4.69 6.94 -12.14
N HIS A 5 -4.39 7.17 -13.42
CA HIS A 5 -5.34 6.85 -14.49
C HIS A 5 -4.69 6.24 -15.75
N ARG A 6 -3.78 5.27 -15.55
CA ARG A 6 -3.19 4.56 -16.70
C ARG A 6 -4.23 3.75 -17.50
N SER A 7 -5.30 3.29 -16.86
CA SER A 7 -6.36 2.53 -17.52
C SER A 7 -7.13 3.39 -18.53
N ASP A 8 -7.50 4.61 -18.11
CA ASP A 8 -8.15 5.59 -19.00
C ASP A 8 -7.22 5.93 -20.18
N ASP A 9 -5.93 6.19 -19.92
CA ASP A 9 -4.94 6.50 -20.95
C ASP A 9 -4.75 5.35 -21.93
N ILE A 10 -4.71 4.10 -21.45
CA ILE A 10 -4.62 2.91 -22.30
C ILE A 10 -5.85 2.84 -23.22
N LEU A 11 -7.05 2.94 -22.65
CA LEU A 11 -8.28 2.82 -23.40
C LEU A 11 -8.50 3.97 -24.39
N MET A 12 -7.97 5.17 -24.13
CA MET A 12 -8.02 6.29 -25.08
C MET A 12 -7.07 6.11 -26.27
N ASN A 13 -6.01 5.31 -26.13
CA ASN A 13 -4.94 5.20 -27.12
C ASN A 13 -4.82 3.81 -27.77
N VAL A 14 -5.63 2.84 -27.36
CA VAL A 14 -5.59 1.47 -27.87
C VAL A 14 -6.98 1.06 -28.35
N ASP A 15 -7.09 0.70 -29.63
CA ASP A 15 -8.33 0.22 -30.23
C ASP A 15 -8.48 -1.31 -30.09
N GLY A 16 -9.71 -1.82 -30.27
CA GLY A 16 -10.00 -3.26 -30.32
C GLY A 16 -10.11 -3.92 -28.94
N ILE A 17 -10.29 -3.14 -27.87
CA ILE A 17 -10.59 -3.64 -26.53
C ILE A 17 -12.09 -3.55 -26.32
N ASP A 18 -12.75 -4.65 -25.99
CA ASP A 18 -14.16 -4.70 -25.65
C ASP A 18 -14.39 -4.49 -24.15
N ILE A 19 -13.56 -5.11 -23.32
CA ILE A 19 -13.63 -5.04 -21.84
C ILE A 19 -12.23 -4.84 -21.27
N PHE A 20 -12.11 -3.92 -20.32
CA PHE A 20 -10.91 -3.70 -19.52
C PHE A 20 -11.24 -3.86 -18.04
N ILE A 21 -10.67 -4.88 -17.41
CA ILE A 21 -10.84 -5.14 -15.98
C ILE A 21 -9.69 -4.50 -15.21
N ASP A 22 -10.01 -3.65 -14.25
CA ASP A 22 -9.05 -2.94 -13.40
C ASP A 22 -9.36 -3.19 -11.92
N GLY A 23 -8.48 -2.79 -11.00
CA GLY A 23 -8.66 -3.05 -9.56
C GLY A 23 -7.67 -2.36 -8.64
N HIS A 24 -6.70 -1.61 -9.16
CA HIS A 24 -5.58 -1.09 -8.36
C HIS A 24 -5.97 0.11 -7.47
N ASP A 25 -6.82 0.99 -7.94
CA ASP A 25 -7.16 2.23 -7.23
C ASP A 25 -8.27 2.05 -6.17
N HIS A 26 -8.82 0.83 -6.07
CA HIS A 26 -9.87 0.47 -5.13
C HIS A 26 -11.20 1.21 -5.33
N THR A 27 -11.44 1.75 -6.51
CA THR A 27 -12.66 2.49 -6.85
C THR A 27 -13.60 1.59 -7.65
N ALA A 28 -14.89 1.59 -7.31
CA ALA A 28 -15.88 0.91 -8.13
C ALA A 28 -16.22 1.79 -9.36
N LYS A 29 -16.01 1.26 -10.56
CA LYS A 29 -16.23 1.95 -11.84
C LYS A 29 -16.83 1.01 -12.86
N ASN A 30 -17.84 1.50 -13.59
CA ASN A 30 -18.35 0.87 -14.80
C ASN A 30 -18.66 1.96 -15.84
N LYS A 31 -17.70 2.28 -16.67
CA LYS A 31 -17.84 3.33 -17.69
C LYS A 31 -17.28 2.89 -19.03
N TYR A 32 -17.77 3.50 -20.11
CA TYR A 32 -17.21 3.28 -21.43
C TYR A 32 -16.15 4.32 -21.76
N ILE A 33 -15.05 3.86 -22.34
CA ILE A 33 -13.96 4.68 -22.86
C ILE A 33 -13.57 4.09 -24.21
N ASN A 34 -13.61 4.90 -25.28
CA ASN A 34 -13.24 4.49 -26.65
C ASN A 34 -13.92 3.17 -27.08
N GLY A 35 -15.21 2.98 -26.72
CA GLY A 35 -15.97 1.77 -27.04
C GLY A 35 -15.77 0.59 -26.08
N ALA A 36 -14.77 0.58 -25.24
CA ALA A 36 -14.50 -0.46 -24.27
C ALA A 36 -15.23 -0.23 -22.94
N LEU A 37 -15.74 -1.29 -22.31
CA LEU A 37 -16.22 -1.26 -20.94
C LEU A 37 -15.03 -1.32 -19.97
N LEU A 38 -14.79 -0.25 -19.21
CA LEU A 38 -13.91 -0.27 -18.06
C LEU A 38 -14.71 -0.76 -16.85
N ALA A 39 -14.33 -1.92 -16.29
CA ALA A 39 -14.97 -2.58 -15.16
C ALA A 39 -14.01 -2.70 -13.97
N GLU A 40 -14.41 -2.14 -12.82
CA GLU A 40 -13.65 -2.21 -11.57
C GLU A 40 -14.59 -2.29 -10.38
N THR A 41 -14.50 -3.36 -9.57
CA THR A 41 -15.44 -3.68 -8.48
C THR A 41 -15.09 -3.04 -7.14
N GLY A 42 -14.04 -2.22 -7.05
CA GLY A 42 -13.56 -1.64 -5.81
C GLY A 42 -12.57 -2.55 -5.08
N HIS A 43 -12.79 -2.81 -3.79
CA HIS A 43 -11.84 -3.56 -2.96
C HIS A 43 -12.52 -4.38 -1.86
N TYR A 44 -11.77 -5.36 -1.32
CA TYR A 44 -12.16 -6.19 -0.18
C TYR A 44 -13.50 -6.93 -0.37
N THR A 45 -13.77 -7.41 -1.57
CA THR A 45 -15.01 -8.16 -1.90
C THR A 45 -16.32 -7.45 -1.53
N LYS A 46 -16.29 -6.11 -1.39
CA LYS A 46 -17.51 -5.32 -1.10
C LYS A 46 -18.53 -5.39 -2.23
N ASN A 47 -18.06 -5.60 -3.46
CA ASN A 47 -18.90 -5.79 -4.65
C ASN A 47 -18.40 -6.99 -5.45
N ILE A 48 -19.35 -7.65 -6.11
CA ILE A 48 -19.10 -8.60 -7.19
C ILE A 48 -19.61 -7.95 -8.47
N GLY A 49 -18.77 -7.82 -9.49
CA GLY A 49 -19.16 -7.33 -10.81
C GLY A 49 -19.70 -8.47 -11.67
N VAL A 50 -20.93 -8.35 -12.14
CA VAL A 50 -21.54 -9.28 -13.10
C VAL A 50 -21.54 -8.62 -14.46
N ILE A 51 -20.65 -9.09 -15.36
CA ILE A 51 -20.55 -8.57 -16.72
C ILE A 51 -21.46 -9.40 -17.63
N THR A 52 -22.33 -8.74 -18.38
CA THR A 52 -23.24 -9.37 -19.34
C THR A 52 -23.08 -8.76 -20.73
N HIS A 53 -23.31 -9.57 -21.76
CA HIS A 53 -23.33 -9.14 -23.16
C HIS A 53 -24.72 -9.35 -23.74
N MET A 54 -25.40 -8.27 -24.06
CA MET A 54 -26.73 -8.28 -24.70
C MET A 54 -26.80 -7.17 -25.74
N ASP A 55 -27.49 -7.44 -26.85
CA ASP A 55 -27.69 -6.48 -27.94
C ASP A 55 -26.39 -5.80 -28.42
N ASN A 56 -25.34 -6.60 -28.53
CA ASN A 56 -24.00 -6.16 -28.93
C ASN A 56 -23.37 -5.12 -27.97
N LYS A 57 -23.78 -5.13 -26.71
CA LYS A 57 -23.30 -4.21 -25.66
C LYS A 57 -22.90 -4.98 -24.39
N TRP A 58 -21.75 -4.65 -23.88
CA TRP A 58 -21.26 -5.12 -22.56
C TRP A 58 -21.83 -4.23 -21.46
N THR A 59 -22.27 -4.81 -20.36
CA THR A 59 -22.71 -4.06 -19.18
C THR A 59 -22.20 -4.72 -17.92
N GLU A 60 -21.91 -3.95 -16.87
CA GLU A 60 -21.55 -4.45 -15.56
C GLU A 60 -22.58 -3.98 -14.53
N ASN A 61 -23.07 -4.92 -13.72
CA ASN A 61 -23.90 -4.65 -12.56
C ASN A 61 -23.17 -5.07 -11.29
N PHE A 62 -23.23 -4.23 -10.25
CA PHE A 62 -22.65 -4.54 -8.97
C PHE A 62 -23.66 -5.25 -8.06
N CYS A 63 -23.27 -6.43 -7.58
CA CYS A 63 -23.92 -7.09 -6.45
C CYS A 63 -23.11 -6.75 -5.18
N LYS A 64 -23.74 -6.15 -4.19
CA LYS A 64 -23.08 -5.79 -2.94
C LYS A 64 -23.04 -6.96 -1.97
N TYR A 65 -22.06 -6.96 -1.08
CA TYR A 65 -21.92 -7.97 -0.04
C TYR A 65 -23.23 -8.22 0.75
N GLY A 66 -24.04 -7.20 1.03
CA GLY A 66 -25.30 -7.33 1.75
C GLY A 66 -26.51 -7.79 0.92
N ASP A 67 -26.34 -8.00 -0.39
CA ASP A 67 -27.43 -8.45 -1.28
C ASP A 67 -27.64 -9.97 -1.18
N PHE A 68 -26.70 -10.71 -0.57
CA PHE A 68 -26.74 -12.17 -0.43
C PHE A 68 -26.91 -12.54 1.05
N ASN A 69 -27.93 -13.37 1.33
CA ASN A 69 -28.22 -13.85 2.69
C ASN A 69 -27.98 -15.37 2.85
N GLU A 70 -27.58 -16.03 1.76
CA GLU A 70 -27.36 -17.48 1.75
C GLU A 70 -25.85 -17.76 1.71
N GLU A 71 -25.41 -18.68 2.56
CA GLU A 71 -24.05 -19.19 2.63
C GLU A 71 -24.02 -20.66 2.25
N ASP A 72 -23.08 -21.05 1.40
CA ASP A 72 -22.81 -22.47 1.17
C ASP A 72 -22.25 -23.10 2.46
N PRO A 73 -22.90 -24.12 3.04
CA PRO A 73 -22.50 -24.65 4.35
C PRO A 73 -21.11 -25.30 4.34
N VAL A 74 -20.68 -25.86 3.21
CA VAL A 74 -19.35 -26.49 3.09
C VAL A 74 -18.26 -25.42 3.05
N VAL A 75 -18.49 -24.35 2.27
CA VAL A 75 -17.58 -23.21 2.21
C VAL A 75 -17.51 -22.50 3.56
N LYS A 76 -18.68 -22.32 4.22
CA LYS A 76 -18.74 -21.72 5.55
C LYS A 76 -17.91 -22.48 6.58
N GLU A 77 -18.06 -23.81 6.64
CA GLU A 77 -17.29 -24.64 7.58
C GLU A 77 -15.78 -24.51 7.35
N LEU A 78 -15.35 -24.50 6.08
CA LEU A 78 -13.93 -24.30 5.73
C LEU A 78 -13.43 -22.92 6.15
N VAL A 79 -14.21 -21.87 5.88
CA VAL A 79 -13.88 -20.48 6.27
C VAL A 79 -13.80 -20.36 7.78
N ASP A 80 -14.79 -20.84 8.52
CA ASP A 80 -14.84 -20.78 9.99
C ASP A 80 -13.67 -21.53 10.64
N LYS A 81 -13.28 -22.67 10.06
CA LYS A 81 -12.08 -23.40 10.53
C LYS A 81 -10.81 -22.62 10.29
N THR A 82 -10.60 -22.15 9.06
CA THR A 82 -9.41 -21.39 8.68
C THR A 82 -9.32 -20.09 9.47
N GLN A 83 -10.45 -19.41 9.68
CA GLN A 83 -10.49 -18.17 10.46
C GLN A 83 -10.03 -18.38 11.90
N ARG A 84 -10.47 -19.45 12.57
CA ARG A 84 -10.01 -19.78 13.93
C ARG A 84 -8.50 -20.02 13.99
N GLU A 85 -7.94 -20.78 13.04
CA GLU A 85 -6.51 -21.04 12.96
C GLU A 85 -5.71 -19.76 12.75
N VAL A 86 -6.22 -18.85 11.92
CA VAL A 86 -5.61 -17.53 11.67
C VAL A 86 -5.72 -16.65 12.91
N ASP A 87 -6.90 -16.57 13.54
CA ASP A 87 -7.13 -15.74 14.72
C ASP A 87 -6.21 -16.15 15.89
N ASP A 88 -6.05 -17.44 16.14
CA ASP A 88 -5.15 -17.95 17.16
C ASP A 88 -3.69 -17.57 16.88
N ALA A 89 -3.24 -17.71 15.64
CA ALA A 89 -1.89 -17.33 15.25
C ALA A 89 -1.67 -15.80 15.34
N MET A 90 -2.66 -15.01 14.95
CA MET A 90 -2.59 -13.55 14.95
C MET A 90 -2.74 -12.93 16.34
N ALA A 91 -3.33 -13.64 17.30
CA ALA A 91 -3.49 -13.20 18.68
C ALA A 91 -2.19 -13.26 19.50
N LEU A 92 -1.14 -13.92 19.01
CA LEU A 92 0.12 -14.07 19.74
C LEU A 92 0.73 -12.69 20.07
N LYS A 93 0.86 -12.41 21.37
CA LYS A 93 1.46 -11.15 21.86
C LYS A 93 2.97 -11.15 21.61
N LEU A 94 3.47 -10.09 20.98
CA LEU A 94 4.89 -9.83 20.73
C LEU A 94 5.47 -8.78 21.68
N GLY A 95 4.65 -7.84 22.14
CA GLY A 95 5.07 -6.75 23.00
C GLY A 95 3.91 -5.86 23.39
N GLU A 96 4.21 -4.64 23.81
CA GLU A 96 3.19 -3.62 24.10
C GLU A 96 3.72 -2.21 23.82
N THR A 97 2.81 -1.29 23.57
CA THR A 97 3.11 0.13 23.38
C THR A 97 2.29 1.00 24.35
N PRO A 98 2.90 2.00 25.00
CA PRO A 98 2.18 2.92 25.88
C PRO A 98 1.36 3.98 25.13
N LEU A 99 1.51 4.08 23.80
CA LEU A 99 0.88 5.09 22.97
C LEU A 99 0.46 4.53 21.61
N LEU A 100 -0.39 5.28 20.90
CA LEU A 100 -0.73 4.99 19.50
C LEU A 100 0.52 5.08 18.61
N LEU A 101 0.80 4.05 17.82
CA LEU A 101 1.75 4.12 16.71
C LEU A 101 0.99 4.48 15.43
N ASN A 102 1.21 5.70 14.95
CA ASN A 102 0.39 6.32 13.91
C ASN A 102 0.76 5.81 12.51
N GLY A 103 -0.15 5.07 11.90
CA GLY A 103 -0.10 4.60 10.51
C GLY A 103 -1.15 5.25 9.60
N SER A 104 -1.78 6.37 10.03
CA SER A 104 -2.70 7.14 9.20
C SER A 104 -2.03 7.60 7.92
N ARG A 105 -2.81 7.71 6.83
CA ARG A 105 -2.27 8.09 5.53
C ARG A 105 -1.99 9.59 5.42
N ASP A 106 -2.96 10.42 5.88
CA ASP A 106 -2.96 11.87 5.70
C ASP A 106 -3.82 12.54 6.80
N PRO A 107 -3.24 13.40 7.68
CA PRO A 107 -1.80 13.54 7.87
C PRO A 107 -1.19 12.25 8.45
N GLY A 108 0.01 11.90 8.04
CA GLY A 108 0.68 10.71 8.54
C GLY A 108 1.70 10.12 7.57
N VAL A 109 1.79 8.79 7.50
CA VAL A 109 2.88 8.05 6.82
C VAL A 109 3.10 8.41 5.35
N ARG A 110 2.20 9.16 4.71
CA ARG A 110 2.32 9.60 3.31
C ARG A 110 2.60 11.08 3.14
N THR A 111 2.68 11.83 4.23
CA THR A 111 2.91 13.29 4.25
C THR A 111 3.95 13.70 5.27
N ASP A 112 4.15 12.92 6.33
CA ASP A 112 4.96 13.28 7.48
C ASP A 112 5.73 12.08 8.05
N GLU A 113 6.77 12.38 8.83
CA GLU A 113 7.39 11.45 9.77
C GLU A 113 6.36 11.01 10.82
N THR A 114 6.33 9.72 11.15
CA THR A 114 5.44 9.18 12.17
C THR A 114 6.18 8.21 13.09
N ASN A 115 5.75 8.12 14.34
CA ASN A 115 6.35 7.20 15.30
C ASN A 115 6.21 5.72 14.88
N LEU A 116 5.22 5.35 14.06
CA LEU A 116 5.16 4.02 13.45
C LEU A 116 6.22 3.87 12.35
N GLY A 117 6.41 4.94 11.54
CA GLY A 117 7.47 4.98 10.53
C GLY A 117 8.86 4.82 11.15
N ASP A 118 9.13 5.54 12.23
CA ASP A 118 10.38 5.44 12.99
C ASP A 118 10.58 4.04 13.56
N PHE A 119 9.56 3.49 14.22
CA PHE A 119 9.60 2.15 14.80
C PHE A 119 9.92 1.07 13.76
N VAL A 120 9.27 1.11 12.60
CA VAL A 120 9.53 0.16 11.50
C VAL A 120 10.89 0.40 10.86
N GLY A 121 11.26 1.66 10.63
CA GLY A 121 12.57 2.05 10.11
C GLY A 121 13.73 1.57 10.99
N ASP A 122 13.62 1.76 12.29
CA ASP A 122 14.59 1.29 13.27
C ASP A 122 14.69 -0.23 13.28
N ALA A 123 13.57 -0.94 13.20
CA ALA A 123 13.56 -2.40 13.12
C ALA A 123 14.24 -2.91 11.83
N TYR A 124 13.99 -2.27 10.69
CA TYR A 124 14.65 -2.60 9.42
C TYR A 124 16.15 -2.32 9.47
N LEU A 125 16.55 -1.17 9.98
CA LEU A 125 17.97 -0.82 10.13
C LEU A 125 18.70 -1.77 11.07
N TRP A 126 18.07 -2.12 12.20
CA TRP A 126 18.61 -3.11 13.14
C TRP A 126 18.80 -4.47 12.47
N GLN A 127 17.80 -4.96 11.74
CA GLN A 127 17.88 -6.25 11.06
C GLN A 127 18.94 -6.24 9.96
N ALA A 128 19.03 -5.17 9.18
CA ALA A 128 20.04 -5.01 8.14
C ALA A 128 21.46 -5.04 8.73
N ARG A 129 21.70 -4.28 9.80
CA ARG A 129 22.99 -4.28 10.51
C ARG A 129 23.36 -5.65 11.05
N LYS A 130 22.39 -6.36 11.65
CA LYS A 130 22.57 -7.72 12.13
C LYS A 130 22.92 -8.70 11.01
N ALA A 131 22.22 -8.63 9.89
CA ALA A 131 22.47 -9.50 8.73
C ALA A 131 23.84 -9.24 8.10
N MET A 132 24.29 -7.98 8.06
CA MET A 132 25.54 -7.58 7.43
C MET A 132 26.77 -7.66 8.36
N ALA A 133 26.58 -7.93 9.64
CA ALA A 133 27.66 -7.93 10.64
C ALA A 133 28.84 -8.86 10.28
N ALA A 134 28.55 -10.06 9.78
CA ALA A 134 29.58 -11.02 9.38
C ALA A 134 30.38 -10.61 8.14
N SER A 135 29.83 -9.74 7.29
CA SER A 135 30.50 -9.25 6.07
C SER A 135 31.33 -7.98 6.31
N GLY A 136 31.29 -7.41 7.53
CA GLY A 136 31.98 -6.16 7.86
C GLY A 136 31.40 -4.93 7.17
N VAL A 137 30.23 -5.03 6.55
CA VAL A 137 29.55 -3.91 5.92
C VAL A 137 28.77 -3.11 6.95
N ASN A 138 29.09 -1.81 7.08
CA ASN A 138 28.30 -0.89 7.87
C ASN A 138 27.05 -0.46 7.12
N VAL A 139 25.88 -0.48 7.78
CA VAL A 139 24.62 0.02 7.23
C VAL A 139 24.29 1.34 7.91
N ASP A 140 24.38 2.42 7.15
CA ASP A 140 24.30 3.80 7.68
C ASP A 140 22.87 4.22 7.98
N GLY A 141 21.91 3.84 7.12
CA GLY A 141 20.51 4.21 7.27
C GLY A 141 19.54 3.25 6.58
N CYS A 142 18.28 3.49 6.81
CA CYS A 142 17.17 2.80 6.17
C CYS A 142 16.22 3.82 5.54
N LEU A 143 15.67 3.49 4.39
CA LEU A 143 14.62 4.25 3.73
C LEU A 143 13.60 3.29 3.14
N PHE A 144 12.31 3.55 3.38
CA PHE A 144 11.21 2.78 2.79
C PHE A 144 10.00 3.68 2.56
N ASN A 145 9.08 3.26 1.71
CA ASN A 145 7.92 4.05 1.36
C ASN A 145 6.81 3.96 2.42
N GLY A 146 6.30 5.09 2.87
CA GLY A 146 5.20 5.18 3.85
C GLY A 146 3.91 4.48 3.39
N GLY A 147 3.71 4.35 2.08
CA GLY A 147 2.59 3.58 1.52
C GLY A 147 2.60 2.09 1.83
N SER A 148 3.71 1.53 2.30
CA SER A 148 3.80 0.15 2.78
C SER A 148 3.16 -0.05 4.17
N LEU A 149 3.04 1.01 4.96
CA LEU A 149 2.35 1.01 6.25
C LEU A 149 0.84 1.16 6.04
N ARG A 150 0.07 0.17 6.47
CA ARG A 150 -1.35 0.05 6.07
C ARG A 150 -2.35 0.34 7.17
N GLN A 151 -1.94 0.32 8.43
CA GLN A 151 -2.76 0.64 9.59
C GLN A 151 -1.91 1.15 10.75
N SER A 152 -2.57 1.75 11.74
CA SER A 152 -1.96 2.11 13.03
C SER A 152 -1.92 0.91 13.98
N ILE A 153 -1.12 1.00 15.04
CA ILE A 153 -1.18 0.08 16.18
C ILE A 153 -1.67 0.88 17.37
N GLU A 154 -2.80 0.46 17.93
CA GLU A 154 -3.38 1.10 19.10
C GLU A 154 -2.52 0.88 20.35
N LYS A 155 -2.67 1.79 21.33
CA LYS A 155 -2.06 1.63 22.65
C LYS A 155 -2.47 0.30 23.28
N GLY A 156 -1.50 -0.43 23.82
CA GLY A 156 -1.73 -1.72 24.46
C GLY A 156 -0.86 -2.83 23.87
N ASN A 157 -1.40 -4.03 23.77
CA ASN A 157 -0.68 -5.16 23.24
C ASN A 157 -0.39 -5.03 21.75
N ILE A 158 0.84 -5.36 21.38
CA ILE A 158 1.25 -5.57 19.99
C ILE A 158 1.23 -7.06 19.71
N THR A 159 0.46 -7.49 18.71
CA THR A 159 0.32 -8.89 18.33
C THR A 159 0.88 -9.15 16.93
N VAL A 160 1.03 -10.43 16.56
CA VAL A 160 1.37 -10.83 15.19
C VAL A 160 0.37 -10.22 14.20
N GLY A 161 -0.93 -10.20 14.54
CA GLY A 161 -1.96 -9.60 13.72
C GLY A 161 -1.76 -8.10 13.50
N ASN A 162 -1.33 -7.35 14.52
CA ASN A 162 -1.02 -5.93 14.37
C ASN A 162 0.13 -5.73 13.36
N ILE A 163 1.22 -6.49 13.49
CA ILE A 163 2.36 -6.38 12.57
C ILE A 163 1.97 -6.79 11.14
N SER A 164 1.23 -7.89 10.99
CA SER A 164 0.74 -8.35 9.68
C SER A 164 -0.21 -7.34 9.03
N GLY A 165 -1.02 -6.64 9.81
CA GLY A 165 -1.91 -5.59 9.31
C GLY A 165 -1.15 -4.30 8.94
N VAL A 166 -0.08 -3.95 9.67
CA VAL A 166 0.79 -2.81 9.32
C VAL A 166 1.57 -3.10 8.05
N LEU A 167 2.14 -4.30 7.91
CA LEU A 167 3.03 -4.72 6.82
C LEU A 167 2.49 -5.97 6.12
N PRO A 168 1.35 -5.89 5.39
CA PRO A 168 0.69 -7.05 4.81
C PRO A 168 1.39 -7.62 3.57
N TYR A 169 2.37 -6.88 3.04
CA TYR A 169 3.13 -7.30 1.86
C TYR A 169 4.43 -7.96 2.30
N ASN A 170 4.68 -9.16 1.89
CA ASN A 170 5.90 -9.89 2.23
C ASN A 170 7.13 -9.32 1.48
N ASN A 171 7.41 -8.03 1.70
CA ASN A 171 8.52 -7.33 1.08
C ASN A 171 9.85 -7.79 1.64
N GLN A 172 10.86 -7.89 0.77
CA GLN A 172 12.21 -8.23 1.16
C GLN A 172 13.02 -6.97 1.50
N LEU A 173 13.92 -7.09 2.48
CA LEU A 173 14.86 -6.04 2.83
C LEU A 173 16.13 -6.19 1.98
N TYR A 174 16.51 -5.11 1.28
CA TYR A 174 17.72 -5.05 0.46
C TYR A 174 18.73 -4.09 1.09
N VAL A 175 20.01 -4.48 1.05
CA VAL A 175 21.13 -3.61 1.41
C VAL A 175 21.85 -3.22 0.14
N MET A 176 21.98 -1.91 -0.10
CA MET A 176 22.59 -1.34 -1.31
C MET A 176 23.60 -0.26 -0.96
N LYS A 177 24.65 -0.13 -1.77
CA LYS A 177 25.55 1.00 -1.74
C LYS A 177 25.14 1.99 -2.81
N ILE A 178 24.79 3.21 -2.41
CA ILE A 178 24.40 4.28 -3.33
C ILE A 178 25.20 5.54 -3.05
N LYS A 179 25.27 6.44 -4.02
CA LYS A 179 25.87 7.77 -3.83
C LYS A 179 24.90 8.70 -3.11
N GLY A 180 25.41 9.70 -2.41
CA GLY A 180 24.59 10.71 -1.74
C GLY A 180 23.70 11.50 -2.72
N GLU A 181 24.19 11.81 -3.93
CA GLU A 181 23.40 12.43 -5.00
C GLU A 181 22.16 11.60 -5.38
N THR A 182 22.31 10.27 -5.48
CA THR A 182 21.19 9.36 -5.78
C THR A 182 20.20 9.30 -4.62
N LEU A 183 20.68 9.30 -3.37
CA LEU A 183 19.80 9.36 -2.19
C LEU A 183 18.98 10.64 -2.17
N LEU A 184 19.59 11.78 -2.47
CA LEU A 184 18.93 13.08 -2.56
C LEU A 184 17.83 13.04 -3.63
N GLU A 185 18.15 12.56 -4.84
CA GLU A 185 17.19 12.41 -5.94
C GLU A 185 16.00 11.51 -5.57
N ILE A 186 16.25 10.40 -4.87
CA ILE A 186 15.18 9.50 -4.38
C ILE A 186 14.25 10.24 -3.41
N ILE A 187 14.81 10.98 -2.45
CA ILE A 187 14.01 11.72 -1.46
C ILE A 187 13.20 12.82 -2.14
N GLU A 188 13.78 13.59 -3.05
CA GLU A 188 13.09 14.62 -3.81
C GLU A 188 11.94 14.05 -4.64
N ALA A 189 12.19 13.01 -5.41
CA ALA A 189 11.15 12.33 -6.20
C ALA A 189 10.02 11.77 -5.32
N ALA A 190 10.36 11.27 -4.13
CA ALA A 190 9.41 10.67 -3.21
C ALA A 190 8.60 11.70 -2.40
N THR A 191 9.02 12.97 -2.38
CA THR A 191 8.34 14.07 -1.68
C THR A 191 7.69 15.09 -2.62
N CYS A 192 7.81 14.89 -3.94
CA CYS A 192 7.41 15.87 -4.97
C CYS A 192 5.92 16.28 -4.95
N SER A 193 5.05 15.50 -4.31
CA SER A 193 3.60 15.78 -4.26
C SER A 193 3.18 16.56 -3.01
N LEU A 194 4.09 16.80 -2.07
CA LEU A 194 3.75 17.53 -0.86
C LEU A 194 3.16 18.92 -1.15
N PRO A 195 2.13 19.36 -0.42
CA PRO A 195 1.52 18.73 0.75
C PRO A 195 0.51 17.60 0.45
N SER A 196 0.27 17.26 -0.81
CA SER A 196 -0.61 16.12 -1.15
C SER A 196 0.06 14.80 -0.79
N GLN A 197 -0.74 13.85 -0.28
CA GLN A 197 -0.23 12.53 0.08
C GLN A 197 0.36 11.77 -1.12
N ILE A 198 1.45 11.06 -0.88
CA ILE A 198 2.07 10.17 -1.86
C ILE A 198 2.52 8.88 -1.20
N GLY A 199 2.19 7.73 -1.82
CA GLY A 199 2.60 6.43 -1.29
C GLY A 199 4.12 6.21 -1.25
N ALA A 200 4.88 6.98 -2.02
CA ALA A 200 6.32 6.97 -2.06
C ALA A 200 6.98 7.78 -0.90
N PHE A 201 6.20 8.56 -0.13
CA PHE A 201 6.76 9.40 0.95
C PHE A 201 7.72 8.60 1.83
N PRO A 202 8.97 9.08 2.03
CA PRO A 202 10.02 8.29 2.65
C PRO A 202 9.91 8.32 4.18
N GLN A 203 9.71 7.17 4.77
CA GLN A 203 9.98 6.91 6.18
C GLN A 203 11.42 6.44 6.31
N VAL A 204 12.16 6.91 7.31
CA VAL A 204 13.62 6.71 7.37
C VAL A 204 14.08 6.33 8.78
N SER A 205 15.26 5.71 8.88
CA SER A 205 16.02 5.56 10.12
C SER A 205 17.50 5.79 9.81
N GLY A 206 18.20 6.50 10.71
CA GLY A 206 19.61 6.87 10.52
C GLY A 206 19.85 7.98 9.48
N ILE A 207 18.79 8.54 8.91
CA ILE A 207 18.82 9.62 7.91
C ILE A 207 18.00 10.80 8.44
N ARG A 208 18.47 12.01 8.18
CA ARG A 208 17.72 13.25 8.46
C ARG A 208 17.70 14.12 7.22
N TYR A 209 16.53 14.60 6.83
CA TYR A 209 16.35 15.48 5.67
C TYR A 209 15.31 16.57 5.96
N THR A 210 15.31 17.61 5.13
CA THR A 210 14.33 18.69 5.17
C THR A 210 13.78 18.90 3.77
N VAL A 211 12.46 19.03 3.65
CA VAL A 211 11.78 19.28 2.37
C VAL A 211 11.34 20.74 2.31
N ASN A 212 11.72 21.45 1.25
CA ASN A 212 11.21 22.78 0.96
C ASN A 212 10.09 22.71 -0.09
N THR A 213 8.85 22.66 0.37
CA THR A 213 7.67 22.53 -0.51
C THR A 213 7.43 23.77 -1.42
N LYS A 214 8.20 24.85 -1.26
CA LYS A 214 8.14 26.03 -2.13
C LYS A 214 9.01 25.89 -3.37
N VAL A 215 9.91 24.90 -3.39
CA VAL A 215 10.75 24.59 -4.54
C VAL A 215 10.10 23.41 -5.28
N PRO A 216 9.67 23.59 -6.54
CA PRO A 216 9.06 22.49 -7.28
C PRO A 216 10.10 21.45 -7.69
N TYR A 217 9.71 20.17 -7.66
CA TYR A 217 10.52 19.10 -8.21
C TYR A 217 10.54 19.16 -9.74
N GLU A 218 11.71 19.34 -10.32
CA GLU A 218 11.95 19.41 -11.77
C GLU A 218 12.87 18.26 -12.24
N ASN A 219 12.47 17.02 -12.11
CA ASN A 219 13.21 15.85 -12.60
C ASN A 219 14.68 15.81 -12.13
N GLY A 220 14.91 16.01 -10.86
CA GLY A 220 16.25 15.98 -10.25
C GLY A 220 17.09 17.24 -10.45
N LYS A 221 16.48 18.37 -10.72
CA LYS A 221 17.12 19.68 -10.81
C LYS A 221 16.86 20.59 -9.61
N GLN A 222 16.61 20.00 -8.44
CA GLN A 222 16.43 20.77 -7.20
C GLN A 222 17.74 20.99 -6.47
#